data_3d7a45c87add3d3019d8bcb0a53351f3
#
_entry.id   3d7a45c87add3d3019d8bcb0a53351f3
#
_cell.length_a   1.000
_cell.length_b   1.000
_cell.length_c   1.000
_cell.angle_alpha   90.00
_cell.angle_beta   90.00
_cell.angle_gamma   90.00
#
_symmetry.space_group_name_H-M   'P 1'
#
loop_
_entity.id
_entity.type
_entity.pdbx_description
1 polymer ?
#
loop_
_entity_poly.entity_id
_entity_poly.type
_entity_poly.pdbx_seq_one_letter_code
_entity_poly.pdbx_strand_id
1 'polypeptide(L)'
;MYKRQAQYYTRLNANGVDLNRDAIEKKARESKLLRDIIESFVPDFCFNLHDQRTIFGVEGTTNPATISFLAPSEEASRKVTKTRQKTMNIIVAMNSLLQHIIPKHVGRYTDTFYPTATGDNFQKLGFPTILIESGHYKEDYQREKVREFTFISILQGLYHISLTSCFNEFNSYFNIPENNEVFRDLLHTYSNKPNEAFQFEELL
;
A
#
# COMPACT_ATOMS: atom_id res chain seq x y z
N MET A 1 -2.48 2.01 -18.96
CA MET A 1 -3.88 2.45 -18.78
C MET A 1 -3.84 3.64 -17.82
N TYR A 2 -4.12 4.85 -18.29
CA TYR A 2 -4.16 6.02 -17.40
C TYR A 2 -5.41 5.94 -16.54
N LYS A 3 -5.25 6.03 -15.23
CA LYS A 3 -6.41 6.22 -14.34
C LYS A 3 -7.00 7.59 -14.62
N ARG A 4 -8.28 7.68 -14.93
CA ARG A 4 -8.96 8.96 -15.18
C ARG A 4 -8.78 9.96 -14.04
N GLN A 5 -8.75 9.47 -12.79
CA GLN A 5 -8.49 10.28 -11.60
C GLN A 5 -7.13 11.01 -11.65
N ALA A 6 -6.07 10.34 -12.14
CA ALA A 6 -4.76 10.99 -12.28
C ALA A 6 -4.78 12.14 -13.30
N GLN A 7 -5.66 12.10 -14.30
CA GLN A 7 -5.81 13.18 -15.28
C GLN A 7 -6.51 14.42 -14.69
N TYR A 8 -7.33 14.24 -13.67
CA TYR A 8 -8.07 15.34 -13.01
C TYR A 8 -7.43 15.79 -11.70
N TYR A 9 -6.31 15.21 -11.32
CA TYR A 9 -5.59 15.51 -10.06
C TYR A 9 -6.53 15.49 -8.83
N THR A 10 -7.49 14.58 -8.83
CA THR A 10 -8.45 14.42 -7.73
C THR A 10 -8.55 12.97 -7.29
N ARG A 11 -8.72 12.79 -6.00
CA ARG A 11 -8.98 11.50 -5.36
C ARG A 11 -10.42 11.02 -5.58
N LEU A 12 -11.34 11.96 -5.73
CA LEU A 12 -12.76 11.68 -5.86
C LEU A 12 -13.13 11.24 -7.28
N ASN A 13 -14.18 10.42 -7.43
CA ASN A 13 -14.75 10.13 -8.72
C ASN A 13 -15.57 11.32 -9.27
N ALA A 14 -16.15 11.20 -10.48
CA ALA A 14 -16.92 12.25 -11.12
C ALA A 14 -18.17 12.70 -10.31
N ASN A 15 -18.61 11.93 -9.33
CA ASN A 15 -19.75 12.21 -8.47
C ASN A 15 -19.32 12.71 -7.06
N GLY A 16 -18.05 13.04 -6.87
CA GLY A 16 -17.54 13.53 -5.60
C GLY A 16 -17.39 12.45 -4.52
N VAL A 17 -17.31 11.16 -4.90
CA VAL A 17 -17.19 10.05 -3.96
C VAL A 17 -15.75 9.54 -3.91
N ASP A 18 -15.17 9.43 -2.71
CA ASP A 18 -13.93 8.69 -2.48
C ASP A 18 -14.22 7.18 -2.51
N LEU A 19 -13.84 6.54 -3.60
CA LEU A 19 -14.09 5.09 -3.80
C LEU A 19 -13.40 4.23 -2.75
N ASN A 20 -12.26 4.68 -2.19
CA ASN A 20 -11.56 3.95 -1.13
C ASN A 20 -12.13 4.25 0.28
N ARG A 21 -13.24 4.97 0.38
CA ARG A 21 -14.00 5.18 1.62
C ARG A 21 -15.46 4.74 1.50
N ASP A 22 -15.82 4.18 0.36
CA ASP A 22 -17.20 3.82 0.02
C ASP A 22 -17.47 2.30 0.08
N ALA A 23 -16.57 1.52 0.68
CA ALA A 23 -16.67 0.06 0.71
C ALA A 23 -17.89 -0.46 1.50
N ILE A 24 -18.40 0.30 2.48
CA ILE A 24 -19.58 -0.06 3.28
C ILE A 24 -20.86 0.49 2.64
N GLU A 25 -20.90 1.81 2.41
CA GLU A 25 -22.12 2.49 1.95
C GLU A 25 -22.43 2.20 0.48
N LYS A 26 -21.39 1.99 -0.31
CA LYS A 26 -21.50 1.65 -1.75
C LYS A 26 -22.39 2.65 -2.49
N LYS A 27 -22.20 3.96 -2.22
CA LYS A 27 -22.93 5.04 -2.91
C LYS A 27 -22.61 5.09 -4.39
N ALA A 28 -21.34 4.92 -4.72
CA ALA A 28 -20.87 4.90 -6.11
C ALA A 28 -21.23 3.60 -6.81
N ARG A 29 -21.51 3.70 -8.12
CA ARG A 29 -21.75 2.53 -8.97
C ARG A 29 -20.53 1.60 -9.03
N GLU A 30 -19.35 2.19 -9.06
CA GLU A 30 -18.08 1.47 -9.06
C GLU A 30 -17.90 0.61 -7.81
N SER A 31 -18.24 1.14 -6.65
CA SER A 31 -18.15 0.41 -5.37
C SER A 31 -19.14 -0.76 -5.32
N LYS A 32 -20.36 -0.57 -5.83
CA LYS A 32 -21.35 -1.65 -5.96
C LYS A 32 -20.84 -2.75 -6.89
N LEU A 33 -20.42 -2.37 -8.09
CA LEU A 33 -19.92 -3.33 -9.09
C LEU A 33 -18.73 -4.11 -8.58
N LEU A 34 -17.76 -3.44 -7.93
CA LEU A 34 -16.60 -4.10 -7.35
C LEU A 34 -16.99 -5.10 -6.26
N ARG A 35 -17.98 -4.75 -5.44
CA ARG A 35 -18.53 -5.65 -4.42
C ARG A 35 -19.20 -6.88 -5.04
N ASP A 36 -20.04 -6.68 -6.02
CA ASP A 36 -20.73 -7.77 -6.73
C ASP A 36 -19.74 -8.72 -7.42
N ILE A 37 -18.68 -8.16 -8.02
CA ILE A 37 -17.62 -8.95 -8.65
C ILE A 37 -16.88 -9.81 -7.62
N ILE A 38 -16.41 -9.23 -6.51
CA ILE A 38 -15.64 -9.99 -5.52
C ILE A 38 -16.47 -11.10 -4.87
N GLU A 39 -17.74 -10.84 -4.61
CA GLU A 39 -18.66 -11.82 -4.01
C GLU A 39 -19.06 -12.95 -4.99
N SER A 40 -19.16 -12.65 -6.28
CA SER A 40 -19.50 -13.65 -7.30
C SER A 40 -18.29 -14.46 -7.78
N PHE A 41 -17.11 -13.80 -7.92
CA PHE A 41 -15.90 -14.44 -8.38
C PHE A 41 -15.18 -15.22 -7.27
N VAL A 42 -15.30 -14.77 -6.00
CA VAL A 42 -14.69 -15.40 -4.81
C VAL A 42 -13.18 -15.64 -5.01
N PRO A 43 -12.37 -14.60 -5.20
CA PRO A 43 -10.95 -14.75 -5.45
C PRO A 43 -10.20 -15.30 -4.23
N ASP A 44 -9.17 -16.12 -4.46
CA ASP A 44 -8.27 -16.59 -3.40
C ASP A 44 -7.43 -15.48 -2.80
N PHE A 45 -7.06 -14.48 -3.61
CA PHE A 45 -6.24 -13.32 -3.23
C PHE A 45 -6.65 -12.08 -4.02
N CYS A 46 -6.50 -10.91 -3.37
CA CYS A 46 -6.68 -9.60 -3.97
C CYS A 46 -5.39 -8.78 -3.87
N PHE A 47 -5.04 -8.06 -4.94
CA PHE A 47 -4.00 -7.03 -4.92
C PHE A 47 -4.65 -5.65 -4.97
N ASN A 48 -4.44 -4.85 -3.93
CA ASN A 48 -4.93 -3.48 -3.82
C ASN A 48 -3.77 -2.50 -4.03
N LEU A 49 -3.75 -1.83 -5.18
CA LEU A 49 -2.62 -0.99 -5.60
C LEU A 49 -2.91 0.48 -5.30
N HIS A 50 -2.01 1.08 -4.55
CA HIS A 50 -2.06 2.47 -4.11
C HIS A 50 -0.85 3.28 -4.57
N ASP A 51 -1.00 4.59 -4.53
CA ASP A 51 0.05 5.57 -4.70
C ASP A 51 0.30 6.28 -3.36
N GLN A 52 1.53 6.15 -2.85
CA GLN A 52 1.93 6.68 -1.55
C GLN A 52 2.49 8.09 -1.70
N ARG A 53 2.22 8.95 -0.72
CA ARG A 53 2.88 10.27 -0.62
C ARG A 53 4.40 10.12 -0.49
N THR A 54 5.12 11.09 -1.06
CA THR A 54 6.60 11.11 -1.08
C THR A 54 7.25 11.42 0.27
N ILE A 55 6.45 11.76 1.29
CA ILE A 55 6.94 12.09 2.64
C ILE A 55 7.44 10.89 3.43
N PHE A 56 7.09 9.67 3.00
CA PHE A 56 7.41 8.46 3.74
C PHE A 56 8.81 7.93 3.42
N GLY A 57 9.57 7.66 4.48
CA GLY A 57 10.82 6.90 4.45
C GLY A 57 10.69 5.58 5.19
N VAL A 58 11.71 4.74 5.11
CA VAL A 58 11.82 3.48 5.82
C VAL A 58 12.48 3.71 7.17
N GLU A 59 11.82 3.28 8.26
CA GLU A 59 12.33 3.41 9.63
C GLU A 59 13.79 2.93 9.77
N GLY A 60 14.58 3.68 10.52
CA GLY A 60 16.02 3.38 10.74
C GLY A 60 16.90 3.64 9.53
N THR A 61 16.40 4.29 8.47
CA THR A 61 17.16 4.65 7.28
C THR A 61 16.91 6.10 6.86
N THR A 62 17.68 6.57 5.89
CA THR A 62 17.44 7.84 5.17
C THR A 62 16.80 7.61 3.79
N ASN A 63 16.40 6.37 3.49
CA ASN A 63 15.86 5.99 2.19
C ASN A 63 14.36 6.27 2.12
N PRO A 64 13.84 6.65 0.94
CA PRO A 64 12.42 6.68 0.73
C PRO A 64 11.80 5.28 0.82
N ALA A 65 10.57 5.21 1.34
CA ALA A 65 9.76 4.01 1.28
C ALA A 65 9.24 3.83 -0.16
N THR A 66 10.08 3.26 -1.02
CA THR A 66 9.82 3.12 -2.46
C THR A 66 8.67 2.18 -2.75
N ILE A 67 8.62 1.06 -2.05
CA ILE A 67 7.48 0.15 -2.01
C ILE A 67 7.12 -0.07 -0.55
N SER A 68 5.84 0.04 -0.23
CA SER A 68 5.36 -0.31 1.10
C SER A 68 4.24 -1.33 1.01
N PHE A 69 4.24 -2.25 1.95
CA PHE A 69 3.23 -3.30 2.02
C PHE A 69 2.33 -3.12 3.23
N LEU A 70 1.09 -3.57 3.06
CA LEU A 70 0.15 -3.72 4.17
C LEU A 70 -0.66 -5.00 4.01
N ALA A 71 -0.69 -5.79 5.09
CA ALA A 71 -1.71 -6.79 5.33
C ALA A 71 -2.81 -6.12 6.17
N PRO A 72 -3.92 -5.67 5.56
CA PRO A 72 -4.93 -4.88 6.24
C PRO A 72 -5.50 -5.60 7.47
N SER A 73 -5.89 -4.85 8.49
CA SER A 73 -6.58 -5.38 9.65
C SER A 73 -8.05 -5.68 9.33
N GLU A 74 -8.63 -6.63 10.03
CA GLU A 74 -10.06 -6.99 9.90
C GLU A 74 -10.93 -6.30 10.96
N GLU A 75 -10.27 -5.80 12.01
CA GLU A 75 -10.91 -5.16 13.16
C GLU A 75 -9.91 -4.24 13.90
N ALA A 76 -10.45 -3.40 14.81
CA ALA A 76 -9.66 -2.44 15.57
C ALA A 76 -8.59 -3.08 16.48
N SER A 77 -8.77 -4.34 16.90
CA SER A 77 -7.80 -5.09 17.70
C SER A 77 -6.54 -5.47 16.90
N ARG A 78 -6.56 -5.36 15.58
CA ARG A 78 -5.48 -5.71 14.65
C ARG A 78 -5.01 -7.16 14.78
N LYS A 79 -5.91 -8.06 15.20
CA LYS A 79 -5.63 -9.48 15.38
C LYS A 79 -5.09 -10.11 14.09
N VAL A 80 -4.14 -11.01 14.24
CA VAL A 80 -3.61 -11.80 13.12
C VAL A 80 -4.48 -13.04 12.92
N THR A 81 -5.45 -12.91 12.02
CA THR A 81 -6.37 -14.00 11.63
C THR A 81 -5.73 -14.91 10.58
N LYS A 82 -6.37 -16.03 10.26
CA LYS A 82 -5.91 -16.93 9.19
C LYS A 82 -5.89 -16.24 7.81
N THR A 83 -6.86 -15.38 7.53
CA THR A 83 -6.92 -14.59 6.29
C THR A 83 -5.73 -13.63 6.23
N ARG A 84 -5.48 -12.93 7.33
CA ARG A 84 -4.36 -11.99 7.43
C ARG A 84 -2.99 -12.69 7.36
N GLN A 85 -2.86 -13.90 7.94
CA GLN A 85 -1.65 -14.73 7.82
C GLN A 85 -1.31 -15.05 6.36
N LYS A 86 -2.31 -15.40 5.55
CA LYS A 86 -2.11 -15.63 4.11
C LYS A 86 -1.58 -14.38 3.41
N THR A 87 -2.18 -13.23 3.65
CA THR A 87 -1.72 -11.94 3.11
C THR A 87 -0.29 -11.64 3.53
N MET A 88 0.04 -11.77 4.81
CA MET A 88 1.38 -11.54 5.35
C MET A 88 2.42 -12.47 4.72
N ASN A 89 2.09 -13.74 4.52
CA ASN A 89 3.00 -14.71 3.91
C ASN A 89 3.38 -14.30 2.48
N ILE A 90 2.42 -13.85 1.67
CA ILE A 90 2.69 -13.36 0.31
C ILE A 90 3.58 -12.12 0.36
N ILE A 91 3.31 -11.18 1.27
CA ILE A 91 4.12 -9.97 1.46
C ILE A 91 5.56 -10.32 1.84
N VAL A 92 5.77 -11.32 2.71
CA VAL A 92 7.12 -11.79 3.08
C VAL A 92 7.90 -12.24 1.85
N ALA A 93 7.28 -13.02 0.96
CA ALA A 93 7.91 -13.48 -0.27
C ALA A 93 8.25 -12.30 -1.22
N MET A 94 7.33 -11.34 -1.36
CA MET A 94 7.53 -10.14 -2.18
C MET A 94 8.66 -9.27 -1.61
N ASN A 95 8.66 -9.02 -0.30
CA ASN A 95 9.71 -8.27 0.38
C ASN A 95 11.07 -8.95 0.24
N SER A 96 11.15 -10.27 0.41
CA SER A 96 12.40 -11.02 0.28
C SER A 96 13.07 -10.76 -1.08
N LEU A 97 12.32 -10.80 -2.17
CA LEU A 97 12.85 -10.47 -3.49
C LEU A 97 13.30 -9.01 -3.59
N LEU A 98 12.45 -8.08 -3.14
CA LEU A 98 12.76 -6.65 -3.24
C LEU A 98 13.98 -6.24 -2.41
N GLN A 99 14.25 -6.89 -1.28
CA GLN A 99 15.47 -6.63 -0.51
C GLN A 99 16.76 -6.97 -1.27
N HIS A 100 16.72 -7.82 -2.31
CA HIS A 100 17.85 -8.07 -3.20
C HIS A 100 17.98 -6.99 -4.30
N ILE A 101 16.87 -6.34 -4.68
CA ILE A 101 16.83 -5.37 -5.80
C ILE A 101 17.00 -3.94 -5.28
N ILE A 102 16.22 -3.59 -4.25
CA ILE A 102 16.19 -2.27 -3.62
C ILE A 102 16.31 -2.39 -2.08
N PRO A 103 17.48 -2.85 -1.58
CA PRO A 103 17.66 -3.08 -0.15
C PRO A 103 17.39 -1.81 0.65
N LYS A 104 16.64 -1.96 1.77
CA LYS A 104 16.28 -0.85 2.66
C LYS A 104 15.36 0.23 2.05
N HIS A 105 14.68 -0.06 0.96
CA HIS A 105 13.69 0.81 0.33
C HIS A 105 12.26 0.25 0.43
N VAL A 106 12.08 -0.83 1.18
CA VAL A 106 10.79 -1.46 1.39
C VAL A 106 10.34 -1.24 2.82
N GLY A 107 9.13 -0.70 2.98
CA GLY A 107 8.53 -0.41 4.26
C GLY A 107 7.24 -1.18 4.51
N ARG A 108 6.73 -1.10 5.73
CA ARG A 108 5.44 -1.60 6.15
C ARG A 108 4.54 -0.42 6.52
N TYR A 109 3.39 -0.31 5.87
CA TYR A 109 2.43 0.74 6.18
C TYR A 109 1.68 0.42 7.48
N THR A 110 1.12 1.46 8.13
CA THR A 110 0.33 1.28 9.35
C THR A 110 -0.87 0.37 9.13
N ASP A 111 -1.12 -0.53 10.06
CA ASP A 111 -2.23 -1.49 10.02
C ASP A 111 -3.45 -1.05 10.87
N THR A 112 -3.58 0.26 11.11
CA THR A 112 -4.77 0.83 11.72
C THR A 112 -6.00 0.49 10.87
N PHE A 113 -7.03 -0.06 11.52
CA PHE A 113 -8.24 -0.51 10.83
C PHE A 113 -9.11 0.64 10.36
N TYR A 114 -9.39 0.67 9.08
CA TYR A 114 -10.30 1.62 8.42
C TYR A 114 -11.47 0.88 7.76
N PRO A 115 -12.60 0.68 8.46
CA PRO A 115 -13.70 -0.17 7.98
C PRO A 115 -14.30 0.29 6.64
N THR A 116 -14.20 1.57 6.32
CA THR A 116 -14.69 2.14 5.06
C THR A 116 -13.72 1.96 3.90
N ALA A 117 -12.43 1.63 4.17
CA ALA A 117 -11.45 1.40 3.14
C ALA A 117 -11.68 0.06 2.42
N THR A 118 -11.47 0.05 1.11
CA THR A 118 -11.71 -1.13 0.27
C THR A 118 -10.88 -2.33 0.70
N GLY A 119 -9.57 -2.14 0.96
CA GLY A 119 -8.68 -3.23 1.33
C GLY A 119 -9.03 -3.86 2.68
N ASP A 120 -9.26 -3.03 3.71
CA ASP A 120 -9.66 -3.49 5.04
C ASP A 120 -11.02 -4.21 5.00
N ASN A 121 -11.96 -3.68 4.21
CA ASN A 121 -13.27 -4.29 4.05
C ASN A 121 -13.20 -5.67 3.39
N PHE A 122 -12.41 -5.81 2.32
CA PHE A 122 -12.23 -7.09 1.65
C PHE A 122 -11.50 -8.10 2.53
N GLN A 123 -10.48 -7.67 3.23
CA GLN A 123 -9.77 -8.50 4.21
C GLN A 123 -10.74 -9.01 5.30
N LYS A 124 -11.59 -8.12 5.86
CA LYS A 124 -12.62 -8.46 6.85
C LYS A 124 -13.65 -9.44 6.32
N LEU A 125 -13.96 -9.39 5.04
CA LEU A 125 -14.89 -10.33 4.38
C LEU A 125 -14.27 -11.71 4.12
N GLY A 126 -12.99 -11.90 4.45
CA GLY A 126 -12.30 -13.17 4.28
C GLY A 126 -11.52 -13.28 2.97
N PHE A 127 -11.40 -12.21 2.19
CA PHE A 127 -10.58 -12.17 0.97
C PHE A 127 -9.17 -11.66 1.31
N PRO A 128 -8.13 -12.53 1.30
CA PRO A 128 -6.75 -12.11 1.57
C PRO A 128 -6.35 -10.98 0.62
N THR A 129 -6.09 -9.79 1.16
CA THR A 129 -5.87 -8.58 0.38
C THR A 129 -4.49 -8.02 0.61
N ILE A 130 -3.64 -8.09 -0.40
CA ILE A 130 -2.27 -7.55 -0.39
C ILE A 130 -2.34 -6.10 -0.85
N LEU A 131 -2.05 -5.14 0.04
CA LEU A 131 -1.96 -3.75 -0.33
C LEU A 131 -0.50 -3.40 -0.65
N ILE A 132 -0.30 -2.74 -1.78
CA ILE A 132 0.99 -2.24 -2.25
C ILE A 132 0.88 -0.74 -2.44
N GLU A 133 1.69 0.01 -1.71
CA GLU A 133 1.87 1.45 -1.88
C GLU A 133 3.12 1.72 -2.71
N SER A 134 2.95 2.41 -3.83
CA SER A 134 4.03 2.85 -4.70
C SER A 134 4.48 4.24 -4.27
N GLY A 135 5.65 4.33 -3.65
CA GLY A 135 6.19 5.56 -3.09
C GLY A 135 7.13 6.31 -4.05
N HIS A 136 8.23 6.81 -3.52
CA HIS A 136 9.25 7.56 -4.26
C HIS A 136 10.55 6.75 -4.40
N TYR A 137 11.30 7.01 -5.49
CA TYR A 137 12.66 6.52 -5.67
C TYR A 137 13.55 7.67 -6.15
N LYS A 138 14.82 7.65 -5.76
CA LYS A 138 15.74 8.74 -6.08
C LYS A 138 15.83 8.97 -7.59
N GLU A 139 15.67 10.22 -8.01
CA GLU A 139 15.76 10.67 -9.42
C GLU A 139 14.72 10.01 -10.37
N ASP A 140 13.65 9.42 -9.83
CA ASP A 140 12.60 8.74 -10.61
C ASP A 140 11.31 9.56 -10.68
N TYR A 141 11.37 10.82 -11.12
CA TYR A 141 10.21 11.71 -11.22
C TYR A 141 9.13 11.24 -12.19
N GLN A 142 9.49 10.43 -13.18
CA GLN A 142 8.55 9.80 -14.11
C GLN A 142 7.95 8.50 -13.59
N ARG A 143 8.38 8.05 -12.40
CA ARG A 143 7.88 6.87 -11.72
C ARG A 143 8.09 5.56 -12.49
N GLU A 144 9.05 5.53 -13.43
CA GLU A 144 9.36 4.34 -14.24
C GLU A 144 9.96 3.22 -13.39
N LYS A 145 10.93 3.55 -12.50
CA LYS A 145 11.53 2.57 -11.60
C LYS A 145 10.55 2.06 -10.56
N VAL A 146 9.77 2.94 -9.98
CA VAL A 146 8.73 2.54 -9.03
C VAL A 146 7.69 1.61 -9.69
N ARG A 147 7.30 1.89 -10.95
CA ARG A 147 6.41 0.98 -11.71
C ARG A 147 7.05 -0.39 -11.95
N GLU A 148 8.34 -0.42 -12.31
CA GLU A 148 9.10 -1.65 -12.48
C GLU A 148 9.11 -2.47 -11.17
N PHE A 149 9.42 -1.86 -10.04
CA PHE A 149 9.44 -2.53 -8.74
C PHE A 149 8.06 -3.02 -8.30
N THR A 150 7.01 -2.23 -8.55
CA THR A 150 5.62 -2.64 -8.31
C THR A 150 5.25 -3.87 -9.16
N PHE A 151 5.61 -3.85 -10.44
CA PHE A 151 5.39 -4.98 -11.35
C PHE A 151 6.12 -6.24 -10.88
N ILE A 152 7.41 -6.12 -10.52
CA ILE A 152 8.21 -7.23 -9.99
C ILE A 152 7.59 -7.78 -8.70
N SER A 153 7.10 -6.90 -7.84
CA SER A 153 6.42 -7.30 -6.60
C SER A 153 5.19 -8.16 -6.87
N ILE A 154 4.32 -7.70 -7.78
CA ILE A 154 3.10 -8.43 -8.15
C ILE A 154 3.46 -9.78 -8.77
N LEU A 155 4.43 -9.80 -9.69
CA LEU A 155 4.89 -11.03 -10.34
C LEU A 155 5.42 -12.05 -9.32
N GLN A 156 6.23 -11.61 -8.34
CA GLN A 156 6.71 -12.44 -7.26
C GLN A 156 5.56 -12.95 -6.37
N GLY A 157 4.60 -12.10 -6.05
CA GLY A 157 3.42 -12.50 -5.28
C GLY A 157 2.61 -13.59 -6.00
N LEU A 158 2.33 -13.42 -7.29
CA LEU A 158 1.63 -14.41 -8.12
C LEU A 158 2.43 -15.73 -8.24
N TYR A 159 3.74 -15.62 -8.45
CA TYR A 159 4.62 -16.80 -8.51
C TYR A 159 4.60 -17.57 -7.19
N HIS A 160 4.72 -16.87 -6.05
CA HIS A 160 4.67 -17.52 -4.74
C HIS A 160 3.31 -18.18 -4.47
N ILE A 161 2.20 -17.53 -4.80
CA ILE A 161 0.83 -18.09 -4.71
C ILE A 161 0.73 -19.39 -5.52
N SER A 162 1.29 -19.41 -6.73
CA SER A 162 1.20 -20.58 -7.63
C SER A 162 1.94 -21.80 -7.12
N LEU A 163 2.97 -21.63 -6.30
CA LEU A 163 3.82 -22.70 -5.78
C LEU A 163 3.50 -23.12 -4.35
N THR A 164 2.80 -22.26 -3.60
CA THR A 164 2.61 -22.43 -2.16
C THR A 164 1.26 -23.06 -1.85
N SER A 165 1.27 -24.22 -1.19
CA SER A 165 0.08 -24.87 -0.64
C SER A 165 -0.18 -24.52 0.84
N CYS A 166 0.81 -23.92 1.52
CA CYS A 166 0.77 -23.62 2.95
C CYS A 166 1.33 -22.23 3.23
N PHE A 167 0.56 -21.39 3.93
CA PHE A 167 0.86 -19.98 4.19
C PHE A 167 1.27 -19.75 5.66
N ASN A 168 2.13 -20.60 6.23
CA ASN A 168 2.51 -20.54 7.64
C ASN A 168 3.69 -19.61 7.93
N GLU A 169 4.54 -19.31 6.92
CA GLU A 169 5.73 -18.48 7.06
C GLU A 169 5.36 -16.97 6.95
N PHE A 170 4.62 -16.47 7.95
CA PHE A 170 4.13 -15.08 7.95
C PHE A 170 4.80 -14.17 9.00
N ASN A 171 5.46 -14.73 10.01
CA ASN A 171 5.99 -13.96 11.15
C ASN A 171 7.03 -12.91 10.73
N SER A 172 7.82 -13.19 9.70
CA SER A 172 8.80 -12.25 9.15
C SER A 172 8.20 -10.98 8.56
N TYR A 173 6.86 -10.91 8.40
CA TYR A 173 6.16 -9.70 8.03
C TYR A 173 6.42 -8.56 9.03
N PHE A 174 6.49 -8.85 10.30
CA PHE A 174 6.74 -7.87 11.35
C PHE A 174 8.20 -7.39 11.43
N ASN A 175 9.12 -8.06 10.72
CA ASN A 175 10.50 -7.63 10.57
C ASN A 175 10.68 -6.60 9.45
N ILE A 176 9.66 -6.36 8.62
CA ILE A 176 9.68 -5.28 7.63
C ILE A 176 9.57 -3.96 8.40
N PRO A 177 10.55 -3.02 8.26
CA PRO A 177 10.52 -1.75 8.97
C PRO A 177 9.25 -0.95 8.68
N GLU A 178 8.80 -0.16 9.64
CA GLU A 178 7.64 0.71 9.43
C GLU A 178 7.98 1.94 8.58
N ASN A 179 6.96 2.53 8.00
CA ASN A 179 7.09 3.82 7.32
C ASN A 179 7.11 4.94 8.35
N ASN A 180 8.00 5.92 8.14
CA ASN A 180 8.07 7.14 8.92
C ASN A 180 7.95 8.36 8.02
N GLU A 181 7.30 9.42 8.49
CA GLU A 181 7.25 10.71 7.81
C GLU A 181 8.55 11.49 8.02
N VAL A 182 9.52 11.28 7.13
CA VAL A 182 10.86 11.87 7.27
C VAL A 182 11.21 12.88 6.19
N PHE A 183 10.53 12.86 5.06
CA PHE A 183 10.75 13.82 3.97
C PHE A 183 9.81 15.01 4.11
N ARG A 184 10.27 16.17 3.61
CA ARG A 184 9.50 17.42 3.59
C ARG A 184 9.58 18.04 2.21
N ASP A 185 8.61 18.84 1.84
CA ASP A 185 8.53 19.44 0.51
C ASP A 185 9.57 20.56 0.32
N LEU A 186 9.89 21.28 1.39
CA LEU A 186 10.85 22.36 1.36
C LEU A 186 11.68 22.40 2.64
N LEU A 187 12.99 22.61 2.49
CA LEU A 187 13.91 22.83 3.59
C LEU A 187 14.60 24.20 3.43
N HIS A 188 14.32 25.09 4.37
CA HIS A 188 15.09 26.34 4.50
C HIS A 188 16.26 26.11 5.44
N THR A 189 17.48 26.32 4.93
CA THR A 189 18.70 26.21 5.71
C THR A 189 19.20 27.60 6.10
N TYR A 190 19.60 27.74 7.35
CA TYR A 190 20.08 28.99 7.90
C TYR A 190 21.47 28.77 8.50
N SER A 191 22.36 29.79 8.39
CA SER A 191 23.70 29.74 9.00
C SER A 191 23.67 29.99 10.51
N ASN A 192 22.66 30.71 11.04
CA ASN A 192 22.66 31.26 12.39
C ASN A 192 21.46 30.87 13.24
N LYS A 193 20.55 30.02 12.74
CA LYS A 193 19.42 29.49 13.46
C LYS A 193 19.07 28.07 12.96
N PRO A 194 18.22 27.31 13.66
CA PRO A 194 17.77 26.00 13.21
C PRO A 194 17.13 26.05 11.82
N ASN A 195 17.34 25.01 11.04
CA ASN A 195 16.67 24.83 9.75
C ASN A 195 15.16 24.68 9.93
N GLU A 196 14.40 25.16 8.98
CA GLU A 196 12.93 25.07 8.97
C GLU A 196 12.50 24.14 7.82
N ALA A 197 11.66 23.14 8.14
CA ALA A 197 11.13 22.20 7.18
C ALA A 197 9.63 22.43 7.01
N PHE A 198 9.14 22.46 5.77
CA PHE A 198 7.77 22.72 5.42
C PHE A 198 7.17 21.54 4.69
N GLN A 199 5.91 21.26 4.99
CA GLN A 199 5.08 20.27 4.33
C GLN A 199 3.88 21.00 3.73
N PHE A 200 3.65 20.83 2.41
CA PHE A 200 2.44 21.37 1.77
C PHE A 200 1.23 20.53 2.17
N GLU A 201 0.11 21.20 2.42
CA GLU A 201 -1.17 20.51 2.60
C GLU A 201 -1.72 20.08 1.24
N GLU A 202 -2.22 18.85 1.18
CA GLU A 202 -3.03 18.42 0.04
C GLU A 202 -4.41 19.05 0.16
N LEU A 203 -4.81 19.84 -0.82
CA LEU A 203 -6.21 20.25 -0.94
C LEU A 203 -7.01 19.04 -1.42
N LEU A 204 -7.79 18.45 -0.53
CA LEU A 204 -8.69 17.33 -0.79
C LEU A 204 -9.95 17.79 -1.51
#